data_3789842b2ff16b80e9f5a717c899f31c
#
_entry.id   3789842b2ff16b80e9f5a717c899f31c
#
_cell.length_a   1.000
_cell.length_b   1.000
_cell.length_c   1.000
_cell.angle_alpha   90.00
_cell.angle_beta   90.00
_cell.angle_gamma   90.00
#
_symmetry.space_group_name_H-M   'P 1'
#
loop_
_entity.id
_entity.type
_entity.pdbx_description
1 polymer ?
#
loop_
_entity_poly.entity_id
_entity_poly.type
_entity_poly.pdbx_seq_one_letter_code
_entity_poly.pdbx_strand_id
1 'polypeptide(L)'
;MEINKIEIQDSSGNIYYPKTSSDIVVYKTTQTTLTQKIDNVYTKQEIDNMLYPLLHPYTKPSISITQTGNTVYKIGTSNEVTFTFKVTKGRDNIRSIILKNNGTVVKTVNNPGSADLTQTLKLTLTGTTKVTAVVNDGTSNVTSEKTVTYVYESFYGLVASNISAPNSSQITALAAALNTSKSFTYNNINASSQKIVFAYPKSYGTLTKIIDGNNFDCTSSYNRSEVTINSVAYYCYILANATTVSGAKQIYN
;
A
#
# COMPACT_ATOMS: atom_id res chain seq x y z
N MET A 1 26.57 -45.46 -41.93
CA MET A 1 26.93 -45.90 -40.58
C MET A 1 26.65 -47.41 -40.55
N GLU A 2 27.70 -48.23 -40.59
CA GLU A 2 27.53 -49.67 -40.50
C GLU A 2 27.11 -50.02 -39.07
N ILE A 3 25.98 -50.68 -38.97
CA ILE A 3 25.51 -51.26 -37.69
C ILE A 3 26.27 -52.57 -37.50
N ASN A 4 27.29 -52.60 -36.65
CA ASN A 4 27.97 -53.81 -36.28
C ASN A 4 26.98 -54.74 -35.57
N LYS A 5 26.58 -55.83 -36.23
CA LYS A 5 25.79 -56.90 -35.61
C LYS A 5 26.66 -57.62 -34.59
N ILE A 6 26.26 -57.56 -33.33
CA ILE A 6 26.89 -58.38 -32.29
C ILE A 6 26.29 -59.77 -32.37
N GLU A 7 27.10 -60.75 -32.77
CA GLU A 7 26.73 -62.17 -32.77
C GLU A 7 27.29 -62.81 -31.51
N ILE A 8 26.45 -63.42 -30.72
CA ILE A 8 26.86 -64.20 -29.56
C ILE A 8 26.72 -65.68 -29.92
N GLN A 9 27.86 -66.44 -29.89
CA GLN A 9 27.88 -67.88 -30.13
C GLN A 9 27.99 -68.63 -28.80
N ASP A 10 27.26 -69.73 -28.68
CA ASP A 10 27.50 -70.68 -27.60
C ASP A 10 28.66 -71.64 -27.93
N SER A 11 29.02 -72.50 -27.00
CA SER A 11 30.11 -73.46 -27.18
C SER A 11 29.86 -74.52 -28.27
N SER A 12 28.66 -74.55 -28.79
CA SER A 12 28.21 -75.49 -29.88
C SER A 12 28.12 -74.77 -31.23
N GLY A 13 28.48 -73.48 -31.30
CA GLY A 13 28.46 -72.67 -32.52
C GLY A 13 27.10 -72.06 -32.89
N ASN A 14 26.09 -72.15 -32.03
CA ASN A 14 24.78 -71.54 -32.28
C ASN A 14 24.90 -70.02 -32.11
N ILE A 15 24.39 -69.25 -33.07
CA ILE A 15 24.38 -67.80 -33.07
C ILE A 15 23.07 -67.28 -32.43
N TYR A 16 23.23 -66.44 -31.42
CA TYR A 16 22.12 -65.78 -30.74
C TYR A 16 22.18 -64.27 -30.98
N TYR A 17 21.08 -63.70 -31.39
CA TYR A 17 20.95 -62.26 -31.47
C TYR A 17 20.31 -61.74 -30.19
N PRO A 18 20.91 -60.78 -29.52
CA PRO A 18 20.28 -60.20 -28.36
C PRO A 18 18.95 -59.60 -28.76
N LYS A 19 17.90 -59.89 -27.99
CA LYS A 19 16.64 -59.18 -28.15
C LYS A 19 16.86 -57.70 -27.90
N THR A 20 16.27 -56.87 -28.74
CA THR A 20 16.40 -55.40 -28.66
C THR A 20 15.62 -54.75 -27.52
N SER A 21 15.02 -55.53 -26.62
CA SER A 21 14.33 -55.00 -25.45
C SER A 21 15.32 -54.62 -24.37
N SER A 22 15.22 -53.39 -23.88
CA SER A 22 16.06 -52.86 -22.77
C SER A 22 15.96 -53.71 -21.49
N ASP A 23 14.92 -54.52 -21.36
CA ASP A 23 14.68 -55.41 -20.20
C ASP A 23 15.63 -56.61 -20.14
N ILE A 24 16.33 -56.92 -21.23
CA ILE A 24 17.22 -58.08 -21.33
C ILE A 24 18.72 -57.67 -21.21
N VAL A 25 19.03 -56.39 -21.35
CA VAL A 25 20.41 -55.91 -21.19
C VAL A 25 20.75 -55.87 -19.70
N VAL A 26 21.61 -56.81 -19.26
CA VAL A 26 22.03 -56.91 -17.85
C VAL A 26 23.44 -56.31 -17.70
N TYR A 27 23.61 -55.41 -16.77
CA TYR A 27 24.94 -54.85 -16.43
C TYR A 27 25.77 -55.85 -15.62
N LYS A 28 26.96 -56.15 -16.09
CA LYS A 28 27.89 -57.13 -15.50
C LYS A 28 28.17 -56.94 -14.01
N THR A 29 28.08 -55.72 -13.50
CA THR A 29 28.47 -55.41 -12.12
C THR A 29 27.31 -55.38 -11.13
N THR A 30 26.04 -55.27 -11.60
CA THR A 30 24.88 -55.06 -10.70
C THR A 30 23.72 -56.00 -10.98
N GLN A 31 23.78 -56.83 -12.00
CA GLN A 31 22.65 -57.72 -12.47
C GLN A 31 21.31 -56.98 -12.66
N THR A 32 21.36 -55.66 -12.93
CA THR A 32 20.20 -54.85 -13.20
C THR A 32 20.02 -54.65 -14.69
N THR A 33 18.81 -54.68 -15.18
CA THR A 33 18.49 -54.42 -16.59
C THR A 33 18.76 -52.95 -16.94
N LEU A 34 18.95 -52.64 -18.24
CA LEU A 34 19.09 -51.26 -18.69
C LEU A 34 17.90 -50.43 -18.30
N THR A 35 16.68 -50.96 -18.41
CA THR A 35 15.44 -50.32 -17.97
C THR A 35 15.51 -49.97 -16.49
N GLN A 36 15.87 -50.91 -15.60
CA GLN A 36 16.01 -50.63 -14.16
C GLN A 36 17.07 -49.61 -13.85
N LYS A 37 18.15 -49.52 -14.62
CA LYS A 37 19.18 -48.49 -14.44
C LYS A 37 18.72 -47.12 -14.92
N ILE A 38 17.99 -47.06 -16.01
CA ILE A 38 17.41 -45.82 -16.53
C ILE A 38 16.34 -45.29 -15.56
N ASP A 39 15.47 -46.14 -15.07
CA ASP A 39 14.43 -45.83 -14.09
C ASP A 39 15.01 -45.36 -12.75
N ASN A 40 16.22 -45.84 -12.39
CA ASN A 40 16.93 -45.43 -11.18
C ASN A 40 17.81 -44.16 -11.33
N VAL A 41 17.96 -43.63 -12.56
CA VAL A 41 18.71 -42.37 -12.71
C VAL A 41 17.86 -41.18 -12.25
N TYR A 42 16.65 -41.08 -12.75
CA TYR A 42 15.62 -40.12 -12.31
C TYR A 42 14.24 -40.60 -12.74
N THR A 43 13.29 -40.60 -11.82
CA THR A 43 11.89 -40.80 -12.16
C THR A 43 11.34 -39.62 -12.95
N LYS A 44 10.28 -39.81 -13.72
CA LYS A 44 9.58 -38.70 -14.40
C LYS A 44 9.22 -37.59 -13.40
N GLN A 45 8.81 -37.94 -12.19
CA GLN A 45 8.46 -37.01 -11.14
C GLN A 45 9.67 -36.18 -10.67
N GLU A 46 10.84 -36.79 -10.55
CA GLU A 46 12.07 -36.09 -10.17
C GLU A 46 12.53 -35.14 -11.27
N ILE A 47 12.45 -35.56 -12.53
CA ILE A 47 12.74 -34.70 -13.68
C ILE A 47 11.77 -33.52 -13.73
N ASP A 48 10.48 -33.75 -13.59
CA ASP A 48 9.45 -32.70 -13.57
C ASP A 48 9.70 -31.73 -12.41
N ASN A 49 10.07 -32.22 -11.21
CA ASN A 49 10.40 -31.38 -10.05
C ASN A 49 11.65 -30.54 -10.24
N MET A 50 12.66 -31.03 -10.95
CA MET A 50 13.88 -30.27 -11.28
C MET A 50 13.65 -29.24 -12.37
N LEU A 51 12.85 -29.58 -13.40
CA LEU A 51 12.59 -28.70 -14.53
C LEU A 51 11.54 -27.62 -14.19
N TYR A 52 10.57 -27.94 -13.33
CA TYR A 52 9.49 -27.01 -13.01
C TYR A 52 9.98 -25.64 -12.53
N PRO A 53 10.95 -25.53 -11.59
CA PRO A 53 11.47 -24.23 -11.15
C PRO A 53 12.21 -23.46 -12.25
N LEU A 54 12.80 -24.14 -13.22
CA LEU A 54 13.51 -23.55 -14.35
C LEU A 54 12.55 -22.99 -15.39
N LEU A 55 11.48 -23.75 -15.68
CA LEU A 55 10.44 -23.35 -16.64
C LEU A 55 9.45 -22.34 -16.04
N HIS A 56 9.28 -22.36 -14.71
CA HIS A 56 8.40 -21.49 -13.95
C HIS A 56 9.19 -20.78 -12.84
N PRO A 57 10.02 -19.77 -13.15
CA PRO A 57 10.78 -19.06 -12.14
C PRO A 57 9.84 -18.45 -11.10
N TYR A 58 10.31 -18.43 -9.87
CA TYR A 58 9.51 -17.90 -8.76
C TYR A 58 9.16 -16.43 -9.01
N THR A 59 7.87 -16.13 -8.93
CA THR A 59 7.32 -14.79 -8.85
C THR A 59 6.52 -14.69 -7.56
N LYS A 60 6.80 -13.65 -6.77
CA LYS A 60 6.06 -13.40 -5.52
C LYS A 60 4.65 -12.92 -5.80
N PRO A 61 3.70 -13.17 -4.90
CA PRO A 61 2.36 -12.59 -5.01
C PRO A 61 2.40 -11.06 -4.89
N SER A 62 1.32 -10.41 -5.27
CA SER A 62 1.12 -8.98 -5.03
C SER A 62 -0.17 -8.74 -4.26
N ILE A 63 -0.23 -7.61 -3.53
CA ILE A 63 -1.42 -7.17 -2.82
C ILE A 63 -1.56 -5.66 -2.91
N SER A 64 -2.79 -5.19 -3.15
CA SER A 64 -3.15 -3.78 -3.09
C SER A 64 -4.33 -3.57 -2.16
N ILE A 65 -4.40 -2.39 -1.55
CA ILE A 65 -5.51 -1.96 -0.69
C ILE A 65 -6.12 -0.69 -1.28
N THR A 66 -7.40 -0.72 -1.56
CA THR A 66 -8.22 0.45 -1.86
C THR A 66 -9.23 0.67 -0.75
N GLN A 67 -9.79 1.86 -0.65
CA GLN A 67 -10.85 2.16 0.32
C GLN A 67 -11.97 2.96 -0.33
N THR A 68 -13.17 2.86 0.23
CA THR A 68 -14.29 3.75 -0.07
C THR A 68 -14.28 4.94 0.88
N GLY A 69 -14.74 6.11 0.40
CA GLY A 69 -14.81 7.33 1.19
C GLY A 69 -13.49 8.11 1.25
N ASN A 70 -13.40 9.03 2.18
CA ASN A 70 -12.27 9.93 2.32
C ASN A 70 -11.07 9.26 2.99
N THR A 71 -9.87 9.78 2.73
CA THR A 71 -8.65 9.37 3.42
C THR A 71 -8.38 10.19 4.68
N VAL A 72 -9.08 11.33 4.81
CA VAL A 72 -8.96 12.25 5.95
C VAL A 72 -10.36 12.55 6.48
N TYR A 73 -10.53 12.45 7.79
CA TYR A 73 -11.76 12.72 8.52
C TYR A 73 -11.50 13.66 9.71
N LYS A 74 -12.56 14.30 10.17
CA LYS A 74 -12.53 15.15 11.36
C LYS A 74 -12.46 14.31 12.63
N ILE A 75 -11.56 14.68 13.56
CA ILE A 75 -11.54 14.11 14.92
C ILE A 75 -12.89 14.36 15.61
N GLY A 76 -13.36 13.33 16.33
CA GLY A 76 -14.65 13.35 17.01
C GLY A 76 -15.82 12.87 16.13
N THR A 77 -15.57 12.47 14.88
CA THR A 77 -16.59 11.82 14.03
C THR A 77 -16.39 10.30 13.99
N SER A 78 -17.48 9.58 13.72
CA SER A 78 -17.44 8.14 13.45
C SER A 78 -17.77 7.90 11.99
N ASN A 79 -16.90 7.17 11.27
CA ASN A 79 -17.03 6.96 9.85
C ASN A 79 -16.89 5.49 9.49
N GLU A 80 -17.80 5.00 8.66
CA GLU A 80 -17.73 3.64 8.13
C GLU A 80 -16.90 3.64 6.85
N VAL A 81 -15.85 2.84 6.84
CA VAL A 81 -14.90 2.71 5.72
C VAL A 81 -14.79 1.25 5.32
N THR A 82 -14.98 0.97 4.04
CA THR A 82 -14.75 -0.36 3.47
C THR A 82 -13.40 -0.39 2.76
N PHE A 83 -12.54 -1.30 3.20
CA PHE A 83 -11.27 -1.59 2.55
C PHE A 83 -11.44 -2.80 1.64
N THR A 84 -10.94 -2.69 0.42
CA THR A 84 -10.91 -3.78 -0.55
C THR A 84 -9.47 -4.19 -0.80
N PHE A 85 -9.17 -5.46 -0.60
CA PHE A 85 -7.85 -6.07 -0.77
C PHE A 85 -7.89 -6.93 -2.03
N LYS A 86 -7.09 -6.55 -3.02
CA LYS A 86 -6.92 -7.34 -4.23
C LYS A 86 -5.57 -8.04 -4.18
N VAL A 87 -5.62 -9.37 -4.19
CA VAL A 87 -4.45 -10.25 -4.16
C VAL A 87 -4.30 -10.90 -5.52
N THR A 88 -3.13 -10.76 -6.13
CA THR A 88 -2.76 -11.46 -7.34
C THR A 88 -1.72 -12.52 -6.99
N LYS A 89 -1.99 -13.75 -7.37
CA LYS A 89 -1.11 -14.89 -7.17
C LYS A 89 0.19 -14.71 -7.97
N GLY A 90 1.31 -15.13 -7.37
CA GLY A 90 2.56 -15.36 -8.08
C GLY A 90 2.64 -16.79 -8.64
N ARG A 91 3.82 -17.39 -8.66
CA ARG A 91 3.99 -18.79 -9.05
C ARG A 91 3.28 -19.74 -8.08
N ASP A 92 3.49 -19.53 -6.78
CA ASP A 92 3.02 -20.44 -5.74
C ASP A 92 1.62 -20.08 -5.24
N ASN A 93 0.91 -21.05 -4.66
CA ASN A 93 -0.42 -20.83 -4.13
C ASN A 93 -0.38 -19.98 -2.86
N ILE A 94 -1.37 -19.11 -2.70
CA ILE A 94 -1.51 -18.33 -1.47
C ILE A 94 -1.88 -19.26 -0.32
N ARG A 95 -1.07 -19.24 0.74
CA ARG A 95 -1.30 -20.02 1.97
C ARG A 95 -2.12 -19.25 2.99
N SER A 96 -1.90 -17.94 3.10
CA SER A 96 -2.70 -17.11 4.00
C SER A 96 -2.75 -15.65 3.59
N ILE A 97 -3.85 -15.00 3.98
CA ILE A 97 -4.03 -13.54 3.94
C ILE A 97 -4.40 -13.11 5.36
N ILE A 98 -3.60 -12.23 5.96
CA ILE A 98 -3.83 -11.70 7.30
C ILE A 98 -4.13 -10.21 7.19
N LEU A 99 -5.31 -9.79 7.67
CA LEU A 99 -5.73 -8.40 7.73
C LEU A 99 -5.61 -7.90 9.17
N LYS A 100 -4.97 -6.74 9.33
CA LYS A 100 -4.73 -6.13 10.64
C LYS A 100 -5.31 -4.71 10.68
N ASN A 101 -5.83 -4.33 11.83
CA ASN A 101 -6.23 -2.98 12.19
C ASN A 101 -5.30 -2.48 13.30
N ASN A 102 -4.51 -1.44 13.05
CA ASN A 102 -3.52 -0.90 13.99
C ASN A 102 -2.64 -2.01 14.61
N GLY A 103 -2.20 -2.97 13.78
CA GLY A 103 -1.37 -4.11 14.19
C GLY A 103 -2.14 -5.32 14.73
N THR A 104 -3.38 -5.16 15.17
CA THR A 104 -4.22 -6.26 15.66
C THR A 104 -4.83 -7.02 14.50
N VAL A 105 -4.73 -8.35 14.51
CA VAL A 105 -5.35 -9.22 13.50
C VAL A 105 -6.87 -9.17 13.65
N VAL A 106 -7.55 -8.81 12.55
CA VAL A 106 -9.01 -8.73 12.49
C VAL A 106 -9.63 -9.78 11.57
N LYS A 107 -8.84 -10.33 10.65
CA LYS A 107 -9.29 -11.41 9.76
C LYS A 107 -8.08 -12.21 9.29
N THR A 108 -8.25 -13.54 9.24
CA THR A 108 -7.31 -14.45 8.60
C THR A 108 -8.07 -15.33 7.60
N VAL A 109 -7.53 -15.47 6.39
CA VAL A 109 -8.02 -16.39 5.37
C VAL A 109 -6.91 -17.39 5.12
N ASN A 110 -7.14 -18.66 5.45
CA ASN A 110 -6.17 -19.75 5.28
C ASN A 110 -6.46 -20.52 3.99
N ASN A 111 -5.41 -20.87 3.27
CA ASN A 111 -5.44 -21.65 2.04
C ASN A 111 -6.53 -21.19 1.05
N PRO A 112 -6.54 -19.90 0.67
CA PRO A 112 -7.62 -19.37 -0.16
C PRO A 112 -7.63 -19.93 -1.59
N GLY A 113 -6.65 -20.76 -1.95
CA GLY A 113 -6.58 -21.42 -3.24
C GLY A 113 -5.62 -20.78 -4.23
N SER A 114 -5.83 -21.09 -5.51
CA SER A 114 -4.88 -20.79 -6.60
C SER A 114 -5.29 -19.63 -7.51
N ALA A 115 -6.41 -18.98 -7.26
CA ALA A 115 -6.91 -17.86 -8.07
C ALA A 115 -6.58 -16.51 -7.45
N ASP A 116 -6.65 -15.45 -8.23
CA ASP A 116 -6.68 -14.08 -7.74
C ASP A 116 -7.88 -13.86 -6.84
N LEU A 117 -7.68 -13.13 -5.75
CA LEU A 117 -8.67 -12.99 -4.69
C LEU A 117 -8.97 -11.53 -4.39
N THR A 118 -10.24 -11.28 -4.13
CA THR A 118 -10.69 -10.00 -3.57
C THR A 118 -11.32 -10.26 -2.21
N GLN A 119 -10.85 -9.54 -1.19
CA GLN A 119 -11.41 -9.57 0.16
C GLN A 119 -11.85 -8.17 0.55
N THR A 120 -12.87 -8.08 1.37
CA THR A 120 -13.34 -6.80 1.91
C THR A 120 -13.31 -6.83 3.43
N LEU A 121 -13.04 -5.67 4.02
CA LEU A 121 -13.09 -5.43 5.46
C LEU A 121 -13.78 -4.09 5.69
N LYS A 122 -14.89 -4.12 6.41
CA LYS A 122 -15.67 -2.95 6.78
C LYS A 122 -15.36 -2.61 8.23
N LEU A 123 -14.95 -1.38 8.49
CA LEU A 123 -14.59 -0.90 9.82
C LEU A 123 -15.33 0.41 10.12
N THR A 124 -15.79 0.55 11.35
CA THR A 124 -16.23 1.83 11.91
C THR A 124 -15.05 2.49 12.59
N LEU A 125 -14.57 3.60 12.03
CA LEU A 125 -13.39 4.31 12.49
C LEU A 125 -13.78 5.55 13.28
N THR A 126 -13.09 5.77 14.40
CA THR A 126 -13.26 6.95 15.27
C THR A 126 -11.96 7.73 15.47
N GLY A 127 -10.87 7.27 14.85
CA GLY A 127 -9.54 7.85 14.94
C GLY A 127 -8.62 7.35 13.84
N THR A 128 -7.44 7.92 13.75
CA THR A 128 -6.43 7.53 12.77
C THR A 128 -6.16 6.03 12.83
N THR A 129 -6.32 5.37 11.70
CA THR A 129 -6.30 3.92 11.59
C THR A 129 -5.41 3.49 10.44
N LYS A 130 -4.48 2.58 10.72
CA LYS A 130 -3.62 1.92 9.75
C LYS A 130 -4.12 0.50 9.53
N VAL A 131 -4.57 0.21 8.32
CA VAL A 131 -4.94 -1.14 7.91
C VAL A 131 -3.77 -1.75 7.14
N THR A 132 -3.38 -2.95 7.54
CA THR A 132 -2.27 -3.71 6.94
C THR A 132 -2.81 -5.05 6.45
N ALA A 133 -2.41 -5.44 5.25
CA ALA A 133 -2.65 -6.78 4.73
C ALA A 133 -1.32 -7.47 4.44
N VAL A 134 -1.20 -8.71 4.89
CA VAL A 134 -0.03 -9.57 4.67
C VAL A 134 -0.48 -10.80 3.91
N VAL A 135 0.15 -11.07 2.78
CA VAL A 135 -0.06 -12.27 1.96
C VAL A 135 1.16 -13.16 2.05
N ASN A 136 0.95 -14.44 2.32
CA ASN A 136 1.98 -15.47 2.38
C ASN A 136 1.67 -16.57 1.36
N ASP A 137 2.66 -16.94 0.53
CA ASP A 137 2.60 -18.07 -0.41
C ASP A 137 3.45 -19.26 0.05
N GLY A 138 4.04 -19.19 1.25
CA GLY A 138 4.95 -20.18 1.81
C GLY A 138 6.42 -19.91 1.50
N THR A 139 6.72 -19.10 0.51
CA THR A 139 8.08 -18.69 0.12
C THR A 139 8.35 -17.24 0.54
N SER A 140 7.37 -16.36 0.43
CA SER A 140 7.49 -14.94 0.80
C SER A 140 6.28 -14.40 1.54
N ASN A 141 6.51 -13.28 2.23
CA ASN A 141 5.46 -12.42 2.75
C ASN A 141 5.46 -11.10 1.98
N VAL A 142 4.30 -10.70 1.47
CA VAL A 142 4.10 -9.41 0.82
C VAL A 142 3.09 -8.61 1.61
N THR A 143 3.44 -7.36 1.91
CA THR A 143 2.64 -6.48 2.75
C THR A 143 2.19 -5.26 1.97
N SER A 144 0.95 -4.83 2.20
CA SER A 144 0.41 -3.55 1.76
C SER A 144 -0.26 -2.85 2.94
N GLU A 145 -0.20 -1.52 2.95
CA GLU A 145 -0.75 -0.70 4.03
C GLU A 145 -1.59 0.45 3.49
N LYS A 146 -2.60 0.82 4.25
CA LYS A 146 -3.44 1.99 3.97
C LYS A 146 -3.78 2.69 5.28
N THR A 147 -3.60 4.01 5.33
CA THR A 147 -3.93 4.82 6.49
C THR A 147 -5.12 5.72 6.20
N VAL A 148 -6.07 5.75 7.12
CA VAL A 148 -7.13 6.75 7.21
C VAL A 148 -6.76 7.67 8.36
N THR A 149 -6.64 8.96 8.09
CA THR A 149 -6.15 9.95 9.05
C THR A 149 -7.30 10.75 9.64
N TYR A 150 -7.30 10.99 10.93
CA TYR A 150 -8.21 11.88 11.62
C TYR A 150 -7.47 13.15 12.06
N VAL A 151 -8.01 14.30 11.73
CA VAL A 151 -7.40 15.61 12.00
C VAL A 151 -8.40 16.58 12.62
N TYR A 152 -7.91 17.56 13.33
CA TYR A 152 -8.69 18.75 13.66
C TYR A 152 -8.82 19.64 12.43
N GLU A 153 -9.92 20.37 12.32
CA GLU A 153 -10.14 21.32 11.24
C GLU A 153 -9.14 22.47 11.30
N SER A 154 -8.73 22.95 10.15
CA SER A 154 -8.13 24.28 9.98
C SER A 154 -9.20 25.24 9.49
N PHE A 155 -9.13 26.51 9.88
CA PHE A 155 -10.13 27.52 9.56
C PHE A 155 -9.51 28.63 8.73
N TYR A 156 -10.23 29.12 7.74
CA TYR A 156 -9.77 30.20 6.86
C TYR A 156 -10.92 31.07 6.39
N GLY A 157 -10.67 32.33 6.18
CA GLY A 157 -11.69 33.26 5.73
C GLY A 157 -11.35 34.73 6.00
N LEU A 158 -12.40 35.51 6.11
CA LEU A 158 -12.32 36.96 6.29
C LEU A 158 -13.02 37.36 7.59
N VAL A 159 -12.42 38.33 8.28
CA VAL A 159 -13.01 38.98 9.46
C VAL A 159 -13.08 40.49 9.27
N ALA A 160 -13.88 41.16 10.09
CA ALA A 160 -14.04 42.59 10.04
C ALA A 160 -12.70 43.32 10.36
N SER A 161 -12.53 44.51 9.82
CA SER A 161 -11.31 45.33 9.93
C SER A 161 -10.90 45.66 11.36
N ASN A 162 -11.86 45.78 12.27
CA ASN A 162 -11.63 46.10 13.70
C ASN A 162 -11.16 44.90 14.53
N ILE A 163 -11.12 43.69 13.98
CA ILE A 163 -10.64 42.49 14.68
C ILE A 163 -9.13 42.41 14.56
N SER A 164 -8.43 42.34 15.70
CA SER A 164 -6.96 42.18 15.75
C SER A 164 -6.52 40.82 16.23
N ALA A 165 -7.33 40.15 17.05
CA ALA A 165 -7.13 38.79 17.54
C ALA A 165 -8.50 38.08 17.60
N PRO A 166 -8.86 37.27 16.60
CA PRO A 166 -10.13 36.58 16.57
C PRO A 166 -10.24 35.59 17.74
N ASN A 167 -11.40 35.54 18.40
CA ASN A 167 -11.70 34.56 19.42
C ASN A 167 -12.17 33.22 18.79
N SER A 168 -12.37 32.22 19.63
CA SER A 168 -12.77 30.86 19.15
C SER A 168 -14.07 30.86 18.34
N SER A 169 -15.08 31.64 18.76
CA SER A 169 -16.36 31.71 18.05
C SER A 169 -16.22 32.36 16.67
N GLN A 170 -15.37 33.39 16.56
CA GLN A 170 -15.10 34.06 15.28
C GLN A 170 -14.32 33.15 14.33
N ILE A 171 -13.39 32.34 14.85
CA ILE A 171 -12.62 31.38 14.03
C ILE A 171 -13.51 30.22 13.57
N THR A 172 -14.29 29.63 14.46
CA THR A 172 -15.16 28.49 14.09
C THR A 172 -16.33 28.87 13.16
N ALA A 173 -16.63 30.16 13.02
CA ALA A 173 -17.58 30.67 12.02
C ALA A 173 -16.99 30.80 10.61
N LEU A 174 -15.67 30.67 10.44
CA LEU A 174 -14.99 30.69 9.15
C LEU A 174 -15.17 29.35 8.42
N ALA A 175 -14.78 29.31 7.14
CA ALA A 175 -14.71 28.07 6.39
C ALA A 175 -13.68 27.12 7.00
N ALA A 176 -14.00 25.81 6.98
CA ALA A 176 -13.15 24.78 7.54
C ALA A 176 -12.56 23.86 6.45
N ALA A 177 -11.35 23.36 6.70
CA ALA A 177 -10.70 22.38 5.87
C ALA A 177 -10.03 21.31 6.74
N LEU A 178 -9.97 20.06 6.22
CA LEU A 178 -9.29 18.95 6.87
C LEU A 178 -7.87 18.84 6.32
N ASN A 179 -6.93 19.51 6.98
CA ASN A 179 -5.52 19.53 6.60
C ASN A 179 -4.72 18.59 7.51
N THR A 180 -3.76 17.88 6.94
CA THR A 180 -2.82 17.02 7.69
C THR A 180 -1.53 17.75 8.09
N SER A 181 -1.39 19.01 7.71
CA SER A 181 -0.23 19.86 7.99
C SER A 181 -0.64 21.34 8.06
N LYS A 182 0.32 22.19 8.40
CA LYS A 182 0.15 23.66 8.39
C LYS A 182 0.04 24.27 6.98
N SER A 183 0.51 23.56 5.94
CA SER A 183 0.50 24.08 4.57
C SER A 183 -0.91 24.13 4.02
N PHE A 184 -1.29 25.30 3.51
CA PHE A 184 -2.63 25.53 2.97
C PHE A 184 -2.59 26.61 1.88
N THR A 185 -3.48 26.48 0.91
CA THR A 185 -3.69 27.50 -0.12
C THR A 185 -5.12 28.02 -0.06
N TYR A 186 -5.27 29.30 0.21
CA TYR A 186 -6.57 29.98 0.14
C TYR A 186 -6.66 30.72 -1.20
N ASN A 187 -7.53 30.25 -2.07
CA ASN A 187 -7.78 30.81 -3.40
C ASN A 187 -9.05 31.67 -3.44
N ASN A 188 -9.16 32.52 -4.47
CA ASN A 188 -10.36 33.33 -4.75
C ASN A 188 -10.78 34.20 -3.56
N ILE A 189 -9.81 34.83 -2.89
CA ILE A 189 -10.08 35.74 -1.78
C ILE A 189 -10.69 37.03 -2.32
N ASN A 190 -11.92 37.34 -1.90
CA ASN A 190 -12.65 38.55 -2.24
C ASN A 190 -12.91 39.33 -0.94
N ALA A 191 -12.05 40.25 -0.60
CA ALA A 191 -12.15 41.05 0.59
C ALA A 191 -12.54 42.50 0.26
N SER A 192 -13.41 43.11 1.05
CA SER A 192 -13.76 44.54 0.99
C SER A 192 -13.57 45.13 2.37
N SER A 193 -12.43 45.83 2.57
CA SER A 193 -12.03 46.38 3.88
C SER A 193 -12.07 45.34 5.01
N GLN A 194 -11.59 44.13 4.73
CA GLN A 194 -11.59 42.98 5.66
C GLN A 194 -10.17 42.45 5.86
N LYS A 195 -9.96 41.68 6.91
CA LYS A 195 -8.69 41.01 7.21
C LYS A 195 -8.79 39.51 6.88
N ILE A 196 -7.72 38.99 6.28
CA ILE A 196 -7.60 37.56 5.95
C ILE A 196 -7.11 36.81 7.19
N VAL A 197 -7.74 35.69 7.49
CA VAL A 197 -7.41 34.81 8.63
C VAL A 197 -7.15 33.39 8.16
N PHE A 198 -6.12 32.78 8.76
CA PHE A 198 -5.89 31.33 8.72
C PHE A 198 -5.54 30.84 10.12
N ALA A 199 -6.27 29.85 10.62
CA ALA A 199 -6.05 29.21 11.91
C ALA A 199 -5.97 27.69 11.75
N TYR A 200 -5.01 27.07 12.41
CA TYR A 200 -4.77 25.64 12.33
C TYR A 200 -4.20 25.10 13.65
N PRO A 201 -4.29 23.77 13.91
CA PRO A 201 -3.78 23.16 15.14
C PRO A 201 -2.31 23.51 15.40
N LYS A 202 -2.02 24.03 16.57
CA LYS A 202 -0.65 24.43 17.00
C LYS A 202 0.35 23.27 16.90
N SER A 203 -0.11 22.02 17.00
CA SER A 203 0.72 20.82 16.86
C SER A 203 1.41 20.68 15.50
N TYR A 204 0.95 21.41 14.46
CA TYR A 204 1.62 21.43 13.15
C TYR A 204 2.85 22.34 13.09
N GLY A 205 3.14 23.08 14.19
CA GLY A 205 4.25 24.02 14.25
C GLY A 205 3.91 25.39 13.63
N THR A 206 4.84 26.34 13.71
CA THR A 206 4.69 27.70 13.17
C THR A 206 4.87 27.71 11.65
N LEU A 207 4.16 28.62 10.96
CA LEU A 207 4.45 28.89 9.55
C LEU A 207 5.87 29.43 9.39
N THR A 208 6.52 29.04 8.34
CA THR A 208 7.82 29.56 7.92
C THR A 208 7.65 30.73 6.96
N LYS A 209 6.56 30.72 6.17
CA LYS A 209 6.33 31.72 5.13
C LYS A 209 4.85 31.80 4.75
N ILE A 210 4.39 33.03 4.48
CA ILE A 210 3.10 33.30 3.85
C ILE A 210 3.40 34.05 2.54
N ILE A 211 2.91 33.48 1.42
CA ILE A 211 3.21 34.00 0.07
C ILE A 211 1.91 34.41 -0.61
N ASP A 212 1.88 35.55 -1.26
CA ASP A 212 0.74 35.98 -2.06
C ASP A 212 0.68 35.28 -3.46
N GLY A 213 -0.34 35.61 -4.25
CA GLY A 213 -0.54 35.04 -5.59
C GLY A 213 0.56 35.40 -6.60
N ASN A 214 1.40 36.43 -6.31
CA ASN A 214 2.51 36.88 -7.14
C ASN A 214 3.87 36.37 -6.64
N ASN A 215 3.89 35.42 -5.70
CA ASN A 215 5.07 34.84 -5.06
C ASN A 215 5.85 35.82 -4.14
N PHE A 216 5.25 36.93 -3.70
CA PHE A 216 5.87 37.80 -2.72
C PHE A 216 5.66 37.29 -1.29
N ASP A 217 6.71 37.35 -0.49
CA ASP A 217 6.64 37.05 0.94
C ASP A 217 5.91 38.15 1.69
N CYS A 218 4.77 37.82 2.24
CA CYS A 218 3.94 38.71 3.04
C CYS A 218 3.84 38.28 4.51
N THR A 219 4.74 37.39 4.98
CA THR A 219 4.72 36.86 6.36
C THR A 219 4.71 37.97 7.41
N SER A 220 5.50 39.03 7.21
CA SER A 220 5.57 40.21 8.12
C SER A 220 4.28 41.03 8.17
N SER A 221 3.39 40.88 7.22
CA SER A 221 2.08 41.52 7.20
C SER A 221 1.04 40.81 8.05
N TYR A 222 1.37 39.66 8.63
CA TYR A 222 0.47 38.88 9.48
C TYR A 222 0.88 38.91 10.94
N ASN A 223 -0.08 39.16 11.82
CA ASN A 223 0.06 38.98 13.26
C ASN A 223 -0.31 37.50 13.61
N ARG A 224 0.51 36.89 14.46
CA ARG A 224 0.21 35.57 15.01
C ARG A 224 -0.30 35.70 16.44
N SER A 225 -1.39 35.00 16.72
CA SER A 225 -1.90 34.78 18.09
C SER A 225 -2.16 33.30 18.34
N GLU A 226 -2.46 32.97 19.58
CA GLU A 226 -2.90 31.62 19.95
C GLU A 226 -4.35 31.68 20.44
N VAL A 227 -5.13 30.68 20.09
CA VAL A 227 -6.52 30.53 20.52
C VAL A 227 -6.80 29.06 20.84
N THR A 228 -7.65 28.82 21.85
CA THR A 228 -8.10 27.47 22.20
C THR A 228 -9.50 27.24 21.63
N ILE A 229 -9.66 26.18 20.84
CA ILE A 229 -10.92 25.76 20.25
C ILE A 229 -11.18 24.30 20.68
N ASN A 230 -12.27 24.05 21.41
CA ASN A 230 -12.62 22.71 21.92
C ASN A 230 -11.44 21.99 22.59
N SER A 231 -10.75 22.70 23.51
CA SER A 231 -9.57 22.23 24.24
C SER A 231 -8.32 21.97 23.40
N VAL A 232 -8.29 22.35 22.13
CA VAL A 232 -7.14 22.26 21.25
C VAL A 232 -6.55 23.63 21.01
N ALA A 233 -5.23 23.77 21.17
CA ALA A 233 -4.54 25.01 20.88
C ALA A 233 -4.32 25.19 19.37
N TYR A 234 -4.58 26.39 18.89
CA TYR A 234 -4.42 26.79 17.49
C TYR A 234 -3.46 27.97 17.37
N TYR A 235 -2.67 27.99 16.31
CA TYR A 235 -2.09 29.23 15.81
C TYR A 235 -3.10 29.91 14.89
N CYS A 236 -3.29 31.21 15.10
CA CYS A 236 -4.12 32.09 14.27
C CYS A 236 -3.24 33.19 13.66
N TYR A 237 -3.18 33.20 12.34
CA TYR A 237 -2.52 34.24 11.56
C TYR A 237 -3.58 35.16 10.97
N ILE A 238 -3.51 36.44 11.29
CA ILE A 238 -4.43 37.48 10.81
C ILE A 238 -3.67 38.59 10.11
N LEU A 239 -4.12 39.00 8.93
CA LEU A 239 -3.56 40.17 8.24
C LEU A 239 -3.65 41.39 9.14
N ALA A 240 -2.53 42.09 9.34
CA ALA A 240 -2.46 43.22 10.29
C ALA A 240 -3.40 44.38 9.90
N ASN A 241 -3.45 44.69 8.60
CA ASN A 241 -4.30 45.74 8.05
C ASN A 241 -5.42 45.15 7.19
N ALA A 242 -6.57 45.81 7.20
CA ALA A 242 -7.66 45.41 6.30
C ALA A 242 -7.25 45.66 4.84
N THR A 243 -7.73 44.78 3.96
CA THR A 243 -7.44 44.85 2.53
C THR A 243 -8.72 44.83 1.70
N THR A 244 -8.63 45.37 0.49
CA THR A 244 -9.66 45.22 -0.55
C THR A 244 -9.02 44.55 -1.75
N VAL A 245 -9.41 43.33 -2.03
CA VAL A 245 -8.85 42.50 -3.12
C VAL A 245 -9.96 41.67 -3.74
N SER A 246 -9.79 41.29 -5.03
CA SER A 246 -10.68 40.41 -5.75
C SER A 246 -9.88 39.27 -6.41
N GLY A 247 -10.29 38.03 -6.20
CA GLY A 247 -9.65 36.87 -6.77
C GLY A 247 -8.23 36.61 -6.25
N ALA A 248 -7.86 37.16 -5.09
CA ALA A 248 -6.50 37.01 -4.54
C ALA A 248 -6.24 35.57 -4.05
N LYS A 249 -4.95 35.27 -3.88
CA LYS A 249 -4.46 33.97 -3.40
C LYS A 249 -3.45 34.18 -2.28
N GLN A 250 -3.52 33.33 -1.25
CA GLN A 250 -2.53 33.22 -0.18
C GLN A 250 -2.07 31.78 -0.01
N ILE A 251 -0.77 31.55 0.14
CA ILE A 251 -0.15 30.25 0.37
C ILE A 251 0.56 30.29 1.71
N TYR A 252 0.19 29.40 2.59
CA TYR A 252 0.72 29.22 3.95
C TYR A 252 1.63 27.99 3.98
N ASN A 253 2.91 28.13 4.45
CA ASN A 253 3.93 27.08 4.46
C ASN A 253 4.64 26.94 5.82
#